data_8cd577810395296b24c1ede08cfae10f
#
_entry.id   8cd577810395296b24c1ede08cfae10f
#
_cell.length_a   1.000
_cell.length_b   1.000
_cell.length_c   1.000
_cell.angle_alpha   90.00
_cell.angle_beta   90.00
_cell.angle_gamma   90.00
#
_symmetry.space_group_name_H-M   'P 1'
#
loop_
_entity.id
_entity.type
_entity.pdbx_description
1 polymer ?
#
loop_
_entity_poly.entity_id
_entity_poly.type
_entity_poly.pdbx_seq_one_letter_code
_entity_poly.pdbx_strand_id
1 'polypeptide(L)'
;MTASALSTRAFTGARLGKTRRASSSTSRSAMVVRAKQTDEATVLAKYPDGGPVFCVQVDCHMGTNSTGIVMREGDEGRPVVSAIRPGGTAKNKLKIGDVCLATTYTELVADPDNKTLKWGTPTVGWFDTENEPYASSIAAMETNSATLNLIMFRPE
;
A
#
# COMPACT_ATOMS: atom_id res chain seq x y z
N MET A 1 -0.31 -85.38 -15.00
CA MET A 1 0.87 -84.54 -15.40
C MET A 1 0.34 -83.36 -16.17
N THR A 2 0.18 -82.26 -15.50
CA THR A 2 -0.51 -81.06 -16.02
C THR A 2 0.51 -79.94 -16.18
N ALA A 3 0.74 -79.53 -17.44
CA ALA A 3 1.62 -78.40 -17.78
C ALA A 3 0.87 -77.13 -17.63
N SER A 4 1.42 -76.24 -16.78
CA SER A 4 0.89 -74.90 -16.54
C SER A 4 1.49 -73.92 -17.52
N ALA A 5 0.64 -73.25 -18.29
CA ALA A 5 1.04 -72.20 -19.24
C ALA A 5 1.16 -70.88 -18.56
N LEU A 6 2.36 -70.30 -18.59
CA LEU A 6 2.64 -68.92 -18.11
C LEU A 6 2.17 -67.91 -19.17
N SER A 7 1.16 -67.14 -18.84
CA SER A 7 0.68 -66.03 -19.64
C SER A 7 1.49 -64.77 -19.32
N THR A 8 2.32 -64.35 -20.28
CA THR A 8 3.10 -63.10 -20.19
C THR A 8 2.20 -61.95 -20.60
N ARG A 9 1.74 -61.16 -19.63
CA ARG A 9 1.05 -59.89 -19.91
C ARG A 9 2.07 -58.81 -20.24
N ALA A 10 2.04 -58.35 -21.46
CA ALA A 10 2.77 -57.16 -21.89
C ALA A 10 2.24 -55.93 -21.17
N PHE A 11 3.13 -55.25 -20.43
CA PHE A 11 2.86 -53.98 -19.76
C PHE A 11 3.04 -52.89 -20.79
N THR A 12 1.95 -52.39 -21.37
CA THR A 12 1.95 -51.20 -22.23
C THR A 12 2.14 -49.97 -21.35
N GLY A 13 3.34 -49.39 -21.42
CA GLY A 13 3.68 -48.20 -20.71
C GLY A 13 2.82 -47.00 -21.17
N ALA A 14 1.89 -46.59 -20.33
CA ALA A 14 1.19 -45.34 -20.49
C ALA A 14 2.17 -44.18 -20.26
N ARG A 15 2.46 -43.44 -21.34
CA ARG A 15 3.18 -42.15 -21.24
C ARG A 15 2.36 -41.20 -20.37
N LEU A 16 2.83 -40.94 -19.16
CA LEU A 16 2.37 -39.86 -18.34
C LEU A 16 2.65 -38.54 -19.07
N GLY A 17 1.60 -38.00 -19.64
CA GLY A 17 1.60 -36.65 -20.18
C GLY A 17 1.97 -35.65 -19.07
N LYS A 18 3.12 -35.01 -19.25
CA LYS A 18 3.63 -33.94 -18.41
C LYS A 18 2.69 -32.75 -18.62
N THR A 19 1.62 -32.71 -17.84
CA THR A 19 0.77 -31.52 -17.74
C THR A 19 1.64 -30.38 -17.22
N ARG A 20 2.07 -29.53 -18.14
CA ARG A 20 2.61 -28.23 -17.83
C ARG A 20 1.52 -27.48 -17.04
N ARG A 21 1.68 -27.48 -15.72
CA ARG A 21 0.99 -26.55 -14.85
C ARG A 21 1.36 -25.17 -15.36
N ALA A 22 0.44 -24.54 -16.08
CA ALA A 22 0.53 -23.13 -16.38
C ALA A 22 0.54 -22.43 -15.02
N SER A 23 1.72 -22.02 -14.57
CA SER A 23 1.84 -21.04 -13.52
C SER A 23 1.21 -19.78 -14.08
N SER A 24 -0.05 -19.55 -13.75
CA SER A 24 -0.63 -18.24 -13.86
C SER A 24 0.21 -17.33 -12.95
N SER A 25 1.28 -16.77 -13.54
CA SER A 25 1.87 -15.57 -12.97
C SER A 25 0.74 -14.53 -13.03
N THR A 26 -0.04 -14.46 -11.97
CA THR A 26 -0.83 -13.29 -11.70
C THR A 26 0.21 -12.19 -11.60
N SER A 27 0.49 -11.53 -12.72
CA SER A 27 1.18 -10.28 -12.73
C SER A 27 0.33 -9.43 -11.78
N ARG A 28 0.83 -9.22 -10.58
CA ARG A 28 0.40 -8.11 -9.77
C ARG A 28 0.73 -6.92 -10.65
N SER A 29 -0.23 -6.52 -11.48
CA SER A 29 -0.24 -5.21 -12.09
C SER A 29 -0.01 -4.29 -10.92
N ALA A 30 1.20 -3.75 -10.84
CA ALA A 30 1.46 -2.64 -9.97
C ALA A 30 0.35 -1.66 -10.33
N MET A 31 -0.63 -1.51 -9.46
CA MET A 31 -1.63 -0.48 -9.56
C MET A 31 -0.80 0.79 -9.51
N VAL A 32 -0.46 1.31 -10.69
CA VAL A 32 0.09 2.65 -10.80
C VAL A 32 -1.06 3.52 -10.33
N VAL A 33 -1.05 3.80 -9.04
CA VAL A 33 -1.90 4.82 -8.46
C VAL A 33 -1.43 6.09 -9.17
N ARG A 34 -2.08 6.44 -10.28
CA ARG A 34 -2.07 7.80 -10.79
C ARG A 34 -2.84 8.61 -9.75
N ALA A 35 -2.19 8.83 -8.63
CA ALA A 35 -2.65 9.78 -7.67
C ALA A 35 -2.87 11.08 -8.44
N LYS A 36 -4.09 11.57 -8.43
CA LYS A 36 -4.39 12.90 -8.93
C LYS A 36 -3.54 13.82 -8.06
N GLN A 37 -2.42 14.27 -8.63
CA GLN A 37 -1.44 15.10 -7.95
C GLN A 37 -2.18 16.35 -7.47
N THR A 38 -2.54 16.36 -6.20
CA THR A 38 -3.24 17.48 -5.61
C THR A 38 -2.16 18.39 -5.04
N ASP A 39 -2.16 19.63 -5.47
CA ASP A 39 -1.25 20.64 -4.95
C ASP A 39 -1.49 20.82 -3.45
N GLU A 40 -0.40 20.97 -2.70
CA GLU A 40 -0.44 21.18 -1.25
C GLU A 40 -1.39 22.32 -0.85
N ALA A 41 -1.32 23.45 -1.56
CA ALA A 41 -2.17 24.59 -1.31
C ALA A 41 -3.66 24.27 -1.46
N THR A 42 -4.00 23.41 -2.43
CA THR A 42 -5.38 22.97 -2.66
C THR A 42 -5.88 22.08 -1.52
N VAL A 43 -5.04 21.15 -1.04
CA VAL A 43 -5.40 20.25 0.06
C VAL A 43 -5.56 21.04 1.37
N LEU A 44 -4.62 21.93 1.67
CA LEU A 44 -4.68 22.77 2.86
C LEU A 44 -5.86 23.73 2.84
N ALA A 45 -6.21 24.27 1.66
CA ALA A 45 -7.41 25.11 1.52
C ALA A 45 -8.71 24.32 1.72
N LYS A 46 -8.74 23.05 1.30
CA LYS A 46 -9.89 22.16 1.48
C LYS A 46 -10.07 21.72 2.94
N TYR A 47 -8.97 21.51 3.64
CA TYR A 47 -8.94 21.05 5.03
C TYR A 47 -8.15 22.03 5.90
N PRO A 48 -8.71 23.20 6.22
CA PRO A 48 -8.02 24.19 7.03
C PRO A 48 -7.77 23.64 8.42
N ASP A 49 -6.55 23.86 8.94
CA ASP A 49 -6.16 23.47 10.28
C ASP A 49 -6.98 24.27 11.30
N GLY A 50 -7.63 23.55 12.21
CA GLY A 50 -8.44 24.16 13.28
C GLY A 50 -9.63 23.30 13.68
N GLY A 51 -10.01 23.41 14.95
CA GLY A 51 -11.10 22.61 15.52
C GLY A 51 -10.80 21.12 15.49
N PRO A 52 -11.67 20.29 14.89
CA PRO A 52 -11.48 18.85 14.81
C PRO A 52 -10.47 18.42 13.74
N VAL A 53 -10.10 19.31 12.80
CA VAL A 53 -9.11 19.05 11.74
C VAL A 53 -7.74 19.53 12.17
N PHE A 54 -6.72 18.69 12.02
CA PHE A 54 -5.36 19.02 12.40
C PHE A 54 -4.34 18.33 11.49
N CYS A 55 -3.20 18.99 11.30
CA CYS A 55 -2.06 18.44 10.61
C CYS A 55 -1.13 17.72 11.60
N VAL A 56 -0.62 16.57 11.21
CA VAL A 56 0.36 15.83 11.99
C VAL A 56 1.48 15.32 11.11
N GLN A 57 2.70 15.50 11.59
CA GLN A 57 3.91 14.97 10.98
C GLN A 57 4.42 13.79 11.81
N VAL A 58 4.70 12.69 11.15
CA VAL A 58 5.17 11.44 11.77
C VAL A 58 6.44 10.97 11.07
N ASP A 59 7.46 10.63 11.83
CA ASP A 59 8.72 10.15 11.27
C ASP A 59 8.64 8.69 10.84
N CYS A 60 9.14 8.39 9.63
CA CYS A 60 9.10 7.07 9.00
C CYS A 60 10.52 6.51 8.76
N HIS A 61 11.44 6.64 9.72
CA HIS A 61 12.87 6.30 9.55
C HIS A 61 13.16 4.88 9.06
N MET A 62 12.22 3.95 9.21
CA MET A 62 12.33 2.54 8.81
C MET A 62 11.11 2.11 7.97
N GLY A 63 10.52 3.03 7.22
CA GLY A 63 9.24 2.84 6.55
C GLY A 63 8.04 3.08 7.46
N THR A 64 6.84 2.98 6.90
CA THR A 64 5.59 3.30 7.64
C THR A 64 5.34 2.43 8.86
N ASN A 65 5.94 1.24 8.95
CA ASN A 65 5.86 0.38 10.12
C ASN A 65 6.43 1.02 11.39
N SER A 66 7.40 1.93 11.27
CA SER A 66 7.99 2.65 12.41
C SER A 66 7.05 3.66 13.04
N THR A 67 6.03 4.09 12.32
CA THR A 67 5.02 5.02 12.83
C THR A 67 4.17 4.40 13.92
N GLY A 68 4.00 3.09 13.90
CA GLY A 68 3.13 2.34 14.80
C GLY A 68 1.64 2.53 14.55
N ILE A 69 1.26 3.26 13.48
CA ILE A 69 -0.14 3.49 13.14
C ILE A 69 -0.71 2.21 12.51
N VAL A 70 -1.87 1.78 13.01
CA VAL A 70 -2.67 0.73 12.40
C VAL A 70 -3.97 1.36 11.93
N MET A 71 -4.19 1.31 10.62
CA MET A 71 -5.40 1.83 10.01
C MET A 71 -6.40 0.72 9.73
N ARG A 72 -7.68 1.05 9.73
CA ARG A 72 -8.77 0.23 9.19
C ARG A 72 -9.59 1.06 8.22
N GLU A 73 -10.34 0.40 7.39
CA GLU A 73 -11.34 1.06 6.57
C GLU A 73 -12.46 1.59 7.47
N GLY A 74 -12.76 2.85 7.33
CA GLY A 74 -13.86 3.53 8.00
C GLY A 74 -15.04 3.75 7.07
N ASP A 75 -15.97 4.57 7.50
CA ASP A 75 -17.11 5.00 6.68
C ASP A 75 -16.59 5.74 5.44
N GLU A 76 -17.26 5.57 4.32
CA GLU A 76 -16.87 6.18 3.02
C GLU A 76 -15.50 5.74 2.49
N GLY A 77 -14.93 4.63 2.98
CA GLY A 77 -13.63 4.11 2.54
C GLY A 77 -12.42 4.87 3.08
N ARG A 78 -12.60 5.87 3.93
CA ARG A 78 -11.48 6.64 4.52
C ARG A 78 -10.72 5.82 5.54
N PRO A 79 -9.37 5.97 5.62
CA PRO A 79 -8.59 5.31 6.66
C PRO A 79 -8.89 5.90 8.05
N VAL A 80 -9.11 5.04 9.03
CA VAL A 80 -9.36 5.40 10.42
C VAL A 80 -8.31 4.73 11.30
N VAL A 81 -7.74 5.45 12.24
CA VAL A 81 -6.79 4.88 13.21
C VAL A 81 -7.50 3.86 14.10
N SER A 82 -7.14 2.60 13.98
CA SER A 82 -7.70 1.50 14.78
C SER A 82 -6.84 1.14 15.98
N ALA A 83 -5.51 1.32 15.87
CA ALA A 83 -4.58 1.12 16.97
C ALA A 83 -3.31 1.94 16.77
N ILE A 84 -2.58 2.19 17.84
CA ILE A 84 -1.26 2.80 17.82
C ILE A 84 -0.33 1.89 18.63
N ARG A 85 0.67 1.32 17.96
CA ARG A 85 1.62 0.39 18.59
C ARG A 85 2.52 1.13 19.57
N PRO A 86 2.83 0.52 20.72
CA PRO A 86 3.80 1.07 21.66
C PRO A 86 5.17 1.25 20.98
N GLY A 87 5.81 2.39 21.16
CA GLY A 87 7.11 2.69 20.56
C GLY A 87 7.04 3.29 19.15
N GLY A 88 5.86 3.36 18.53
CA GLY A 88 5.69 4.06 17.26
C GLY A 88 5.84 5.58 17.39
N THR A 89 6.33 6.24 16.34
CA THR A 89 6.57 7.70 16.31
C THR A 89 5.27 8.51 16.31
N ALA A 90 4.14 7.88 15.99
CA ALA A 90 2.80 8.50 16.08
C ALA A 90 2.21 8.53 17.50
N LYS A 91 2.88 7.85 18.47
CA LYS A 91 2.42 7.86 19.86
C LYS A 91 2.31 9.27 20.39
N ASN A 92 1.21 9.57 21.07
CA ASN A 92 0.84 10.90 21.60
C ASN A 92 0.49 11.96 20.54
N LYS A 93 0.60 11.69 19.26
CA LYS A 93 0.20 12.58 18.17
C LYS A 93 -1.22 12.27 17.68
N LEU A 94 -1.53 10.98 17.57
CA LEU A 94 -2.81 10.46 17.10
C LEU A 94 -3.58 9.74 18.19
N LYS A 95 -4.88 9.59 18.00
CA LYS A 95 -5.80 8.81 18.84
C LYS A 95 -6.53 7.76 18.00
N ILE A 96 -6.97 6.69 18.64
CA ILE A 96 -7.86 5.71 18.01
C ILE A 96 -9.17 6.44 17.66
N GLY A 97 -9.65 6.23 16.43
CA GLY A 97 -10.82 6.91 15.90
C GLY A 97 -10.52 8.13 15.04
N ASP A 98 -9.29 8.66 15.05
CA ASP A 98 -8.90 9.75 14.14
C ASP A 98 -9.04 9.27 12.67
N VAL A 99 -9.65 10.09 11.83
CA VAL A 99 -9.93 9.80 10.42
C VAL A 99 -8.92 10.53 9.55
N CYS A 100 -8.31 9.83 8.59
CA CYS A 100 -7.38 10.44 7.65
C CYS A 100 -8.14 11.11 6.51
N LEU A 101 -7.96 12.41 6.34
CA LEU A 101 -8.54 13.22 5.26
C LEU A 101 -7.60 13.33 4.07
N ALA A 102 -6.30 13.48 4.32
CA ALA A 102 -5.27 13.52 3.29
C ALA A 102 -3.94 13.01 3.85
N THR A 103 -3.08 12.52 2.97
CA THR A 103 -1.76 12.02 3.30
C THR A 103 -0.74 12.44 2.26
N THR A 104 0.52 12.55 2.65
CA THR A 104 1.59 12.67 1.66
C THR A 104 1.89 11.31 1.02
N TYR A 105 2.43 11.35 -0.19
CA TYR A 105 3.02 10.21 -0.88
C TYR A 105 4.34 10.63 -1.53
N THR A 106 5.22 9.67 -1.77
CA THR A 106 6.48 9.89 -2.48
C THR A 106 6.44 9.19 -3.83
N GLU A 107 6.69 9.93 -4.89
CA GLU A 107 6.79 9.43 -6.26
C GLU A 107 8.21 9.61 -6.76
N LEU A 108 8.71 8.63 -7.51
CA LEU A 108 9.97 8.74 -8.22
C LEU A 108 9.70 9.28 -9.62
N VAL A 109 10.00 10.56 -9.82
CA VAL A 109 9.82 11.21 -11.11
C VAL A 109 11.10 11.02 -11.93
N ALA A 110 10.96 10.40 -13.11
CA ALA A 110 12.07 10.28 -14.05
C ALA A 110 12.50 11.67 -14.54
N ASP A 111 13.74 12.02 -14.29
CA ASP A 111 14.34 13.25 -14.81
C ASP A 111 15.01 12.92 -16.16
N PRO A 112 14.46 13.40 -17.29
CA PRO A 112 15.00 13.12 -18.61
C PRO A 112 16.41 13.70 -18.81
N ASP A 113 16.76 14.74 -18.06
CA ASP A 113 18.05 15.40 -18.17
C ASP A 113 19.13 14.78 -17.27
N ASN A 114 18.71 14.02 -16.27
CA ASN A 114 19.61 13.40 -15.29
C ASN A 114 19.80 11.90 -15.55
N LYS A 115 20.65 11.58 -16.53
CA LYS A 115 20.99 10.20 -16.92
C LYS A 115 21.74 9.40 -15.83
N THR A 116 22.17 10.04 -14.77
CA THR A 116 22.92 9.41 -13.67
C THR A 116 22.01 8.80 -12.60
N LEU A 117 20.81 9.29 -12.45
CA LEU A 117 19.82 8.74 -11.52
C LEU A 117 18.92 7.72 -12.23
N LYS A 118 19.29 6.44 -12.12
CA LYS A 118 18.47 5.32 -12.68
C LYS A 118 17.04 5.25 -12.11
N TRP A 119 16.81 5.86 -10.96
CA TRP A 119 15.57 5.68 -10.18
C TRP A 119 14.70 6.93 -10.13
N GLY A 120 15.12 8.03 -10.74
CA GLY A 120 14.42 9.30 -10.69
C GLY A 120 14.64 10.07 -9.37
N THR A 121 14.09 11.28 -9.33
CA THR A 121 14.14 12.14 -8.15
C THR A 121 12.87 11.92 -7.30
N PRO A 122 13.00 11.66 -5.99
CA PRO A 122 11.83 11.55 -5.13
C PRO A 122 11.11 12.91 -5.02
N THR A 123 9.84 12.91 -5.36
CA THR A 123 8.97 14.07 -5.24
C THR A 123 7.84 13.73 -4.28
N VAL A 124 7.57 14.62 -3.34
CA VAL A 124 6.47 14.45 -2.36
C VAL A 124 5.24 15.18 -2.88
N GLY A 125 4.13 14.49 -2.93
CA GLY A 125 2.83 15.04 -3.28
C GLY A 125 1.80 14.78 -2.18
N TRP A 126 0.60 15.36 -2.33
CA TRP A 126 -0.53 15.13 -1.46
C TRP A 126 -1.59 14.25 -2.12
N PHE A 127 -2.13 13.31 -1.36
CA PHE A 127 -3.19 12.39 -1.74
C PHE A 127 -4.42 12.68 -0.87
N ASP A 128 -5.49 13.13 -1.49
CA ASP A 128 -6.78 13.31 -0.84
C ASP A 128 -7.51 11.97 -0.76
N THR A 129 -7.95 11.58 0.43
CA THR A 129 -8.61 10.29 0.64
C THR A 129 -10.11 10.30 0.31
N GLU A 130 -10.66 11.48 -0.03
CA GLU A 130 -12.07 11.61 -0.37
C GLU A 130 -12.42 10.92 -1.68
N ASN A 131 -13.42 10.06 -1.65
CA ASN A 131 -13.87 9.25 -2.80
C ASN A 131 -12.81 8.29 -3.36
N GLU A 132 -11.75 8.03 -2.59
CA GLU A 132 -10.70 7.10 -2.98
C GLU A 132 -10.83 5.77 -2.22
N PRO A 133 -10.50 4.64 -2.86
CA PRO A 133 -10.48 3.35 -2.18
C PRO A 133 -9.51 3.35 -0.99
N TYR A 134 -9.90 2.71 0.10
CA TYR A 134 -9.04 2.53 1.28
C TYR A 134 -7.64 2.02 0.91
N ALA A 135 -7.57 1.02 0.02
CA ALA A 135 -6.29 0.44 -0.42
C ALA A 135 -5.37 1.47 -1.11
N SER A 136 -5.93 2.41 -1.87
CA SER A 136 -5.16 3.49 -2.52
C SER A 136 -4.58 4.46 -1.50
N SER A 137 -5.36 4.82 -0.48
CA SER A 137 -4.92 5.68 0.61
C SER A 137 -3.79 5.06 1.43
N ILE A 138 -3.88 3.75 1.72
CA ILE A 138 -2.81 3.02 2.43
C ILE A 138 -1.56 2.92 1.56
N ALA A 139 -1.71 2.60 0.27
CA ALA A 139 -0.59 2.54 -0.65
C ALA A 139 0.14 3.89 -0.75
N ALA A 140 -0.58 5.02 -0.78
CA ALA A 140 0.02 6.35 -0.75
C ALA A 140 0.84 6.57 0.53
N MET A 141 0.30 6.23 1.70
CA MET A 141 1.03 6.33 2.97
C MET A 141 2.32 5.50 2.96
N GLU A 142 2.28 4.29 2.41
CA GLU A 142 3.40 3.34 2.39
C GLU A 142 4.56 3.79 1.50
N THR A 143 4.35 4.73 0.59
CA THR A 143 5.43 5.27 -0.25
C THR A 143 6.38 6.20 0.52
N ASN A 144 5.97 6.72 1.68
CA ASN A 144 6.79 7.64 2.46
C ASN A 144 7.91 6.91 3.19
N SER A 145 9.14 7.38 3.02
CA SER A 145 10.35 6.74 3.59
C SER A 145 11.01 7.55 4.71
N ALA A 146 10.80 8.85 4.76
CA ALA A 146 11.41 9.72 5.76
C ALA A 146 10.36 10.32 6.69
N THR A 147 9.37 10.97 6.15
CA THR A 147 8.34 11.70 6.88
C THR A 147 6.99 11.46 6.23
N LEU A 148 6.00 11.18 7.06
CA LEU A 148 4.59 11.05 6.68
C LEU A 148 3.85 12.26 7.25
N ASN A 149 3.28 13.10 6.38
CA ASN A 149 2.38 14.15 6.81
C ASN A 149 0.94 13.71 6.57
N LEU A 150 0.11 13.93 7.57
CA LEU A 150 -1.30 13.54 7.58
C LEU A 150 -2.16 14.74 7.93
N ILE A 151 -3.28 14.91 7.25
CA ILE A 151 -4.37 15.76 7.69
C ILE A 151 -5.43 14.83 8.28
N MET A 152 -5.74 15.03 9.54
CA MET A 152 -6.60 14.16 10.32
C MET A 152 -7.82 14.92 10.82
N PHE A 153 -8.93 14.21 10.94
CA PHE A 153 -10.13 14.66 11.58
C PHE A 153 -10.35 13.85 12.86
N ARG A 154 -10.55 14.54 13.97
CA ARG A 154 -10.86 13.93 15.27
C ARG A 154 -12.34 14.10 15.57
N PRO A 155 -13.15 13.05 15.50
CA PRO A 155 -14.54 13.13 15.93
C PRO A 155 -14.60 13.41 17.45
N GLU A 156 -15.58 14.23 17.86
CA GLU A 156 -15.87 14.52 19.27
C GLU A 156 -16.38 13.28 20.02
#